data_606a82fc653c352d378788838efdfd76
#
_entry.id   606a82fc653c352d378788838efdfd76
#
_cell.length_a   1.000
_cell.length_b   1.000
_cell.length_c   1.000
_cell.angle_alpha   90.00
_cell.angle_beta   90.00
_cell.angle_gamma   90.00
#
_symmetry.space_group_name_H-M   'P 1'
#
loop_
_entity.id
_entity.type
_entity.pdbx_description
1 polymer ?
#
loop_
_entity_poly.entity_id
_entity_poly.type
_entity_poly.pdbx_seq_one_letter_code
_entity_poly.pdbx_strand_id
1 'polypeptide(L)' 'VLKPSEKSPLTALRLAELALAAGIPPGVFNVVPGFGAEAGSPLALHMDVDCIAFTGSTRVGKQIHVMAGQSNLK' A
#
# COMPACT_ATOMS: atom_id res chain seq x y z
N VAL A 1 5.42 -1.28 2.54
CA VAL A 1 4.37 -0.26 2.76
C VAL A 1 3.01 -0.92 2.60
N LEU A 2 2.13 -0.71 3.57
CA LEU A 2 0.74 -1.14 3.51
C LEU A 2 -0.16 0.08 3.38
N LYS A 3 -0.98 0.10 2.35
CA LYS A 3 -2.04 1.10 2.23
C LYS A 3 -3.38 0.40 2.50
N PRO A 4 -3.99 0.64 3.68
CA PRO A 4 -5.27 0.01 4.01
C PRO A 4 -6.42 0.65 3.24
N SER A 5 -7.58 -0.01 3.24
CA SER A 5 -8.81 0.60 2.76
C SER A 5 -9.10 1.88 3.53
N GLU A 6 -9.59 2.91 2.84
CA GLU A 6 -10.03 4.15 3.48
C GLU A 6 -11.15 3.94 4.49
N LYS A 7 -11.83 2.80 4.42
CA LYS A 7 -12.94 2.46 5.33
C LYS A 7 -12.47 1.83 6.65
N SER A 8 -11.23 1.35 6.73
CA SER A 8 -10.74 0.63 7.91
C SER A 8 -9.25 0.85 8.18
N PRO A 9 -8.80 2.12 8.30
CA PRO A 9 -7.37 2.39 8.51
C PRO A 9 -6.89 2.16 9.93
N LEU A 10 -7.77 2.21 10.94
CA LEU A 10 -7.37 2.20 12.35
C LEU A 10 -6.73 0.87 12.76
N THR A 11 -7.25 -0.25 12.27
CA THR A 11 -6.68 -1.57 12.56
C THR A 11 -5.27 -1.70 12.00
N ALA A 12 -5.04 -1.19 10.78
CA ALA A 12 -3.73 -1.22 10.14
C ALA A 12 -2.74 -0.32 10.88
N LEU A 13 -3.15 0.86 11.33
CA LEU A 13 -2.32 1.75 12.13
C LEU A 13 -1.94 1.10 13.47
N ARG A 14 -2.89 0.41 14.12
CA ARG A 14 -2.62 -0.33 15.34
C ARG A 14 -1.62 -1.47 15.10
N LEU A 15 -1.73 -2.14 13.96
CA LEU A 15 -0.79 -3.19 13.59
C LEU A 15 0.63 -2.64 13.44
N ALA A 16 0.78 -1.45 12.89
CA ALA A 16 2.09 -0.78 12.78
C ALA A 16 2.69 -0.50 14.16
N GLU A 17 1.88 -0.04 15.13
CA GLU A 17 2.33 0.19 16.50
C GLU A 17 2.79 -1.14 17.15
N LEU A 18 2.01 -2.20 16.98
CA LEU A 18 2.34 -3.52 17.52
C LEU A 18 3.61 -4.10 16.87
N ALA A 19 3.82 -3.84 15.60
CA ALA A 19 5.03 -4.28 14.91
C ALA A 19 6.29 -3.66 15.54
N LEU A 20 6.26 -2.36 15.81
CA LEU A 20 7.37 -1.69 16.50
C LEU A 20 7.57 -2.25 17.92
N ALA A 21 6.48 -2.46 18.66
CA ALA A 21 6.54 -3.03 20.00
C ALA A 21 7.09 -4.46 20.00
N ALA A 22 6.84 -5.23 18.96
CA ALA A 22 7.32 -6.60 18.80
C ALA A 22 8.78 -6.69 18.36
N GLY A 23 9.43 -5.57 18.05
CA GLY A 23 10.85 -5.55 17.69
C GLY A 23 11.15 -5.45 16.20
N ILE A 24 10.15 -5.21 15.36
CA ILE A 24 10.41 -4.92 13.94
C ILE A 24 11.09 -3.56 13.84
N PRO A 25 12.26 -3.46 13.19
CA PRO A 25 12.98 -2.19 13.10
C PRO A 25 12.16 -1.08 12.46
N PRO A 26 12.28 0.18 12.91
CA PRO A 26 11.61 1.31 12.28
C PRO A 26 11.90 1.39 10.79
N GLY A 27 10.88 1.70 10.00
CA GLY A 27 11.02 1.83 8.55
C GLY A 27 10.82 0.55 7.75
N VAL A 28 10.77 -0.62 8.41
CA VAL A 28 10.55 -1.91 7.72
C VAL A 28 9.08 -2.12 7.40
N PHE A 29 8.19 -1.77 8.30
CA PHE A 29 6.74 -1.87 8.11
C PHE A 29 6.11 -0.50 8.29
N ASN A 30 5.56 0.04 7.20
CA ASN A 30 4.98 1.38 7.17
C ASN A 30 3.55 1.33 6.66
N VAL A 31 2.66 2.06 7.33
CA VAL A 31 1.25 2.16 6.96
C VAL A 31 0.97 3.56 6.45
N VAL A 32 0.42 3.65 5.24
CA VAL A 32 0.05 4.93 4.61
C VAL A 32 -1.46 4.93 4.39
N PRO A 33 -2.23 5.58 5.27
CA PRO A 33 -3.68 5.70 5.07
C PRO A 33 -3.99 6.71 3.97
N GLY A 34 -5.19 6.63 3.40
CA GLY A 34 -5.65 7.57 2.41
C GLY A 34 -6.57 6.93 1.39
N PHE A 35 -7.14 7.77 0.53
CA PHE A 35 -7.97 7.29 -0.56
C PHE A 35 -7.13 6.65 -1.66
N GLY A 36 -7.76 5.73 -2.43
CA GLY A 36 -7.07 5.00 -3.49
C GLY A 36 -6.39 5.92 -4.50
N ALA A 37 -7.08 6.97 -4.94
CA ALA A 37 -6.54 7.91 -5.92
C ALA A 37 -5.39 8.77 -5.36
N GLU A 38 -5.41 9.07 -4.06
CA GLU A 38 -4.45 9.98 -3.43
C GLU A 38 -3.24 9.28 -2.83
N ALA A 39 -3.41 8.04 -2.35
CA ALA A 39 -2.33 7.27 -1.71
C ALA A 39 -1.97 6.02 -2.49
N GLY A 40 -2.96 5.29 -2.99
CA GLY A 40 -2.74 4.03 -3.71
C GLY A 40 -2.13 4.23 -5.10
N SER A 41 -2.69 5.16 -5.88
CA SER A 41 -2.19 5.41 -7.25
C SER A 41 -0.74 5.90 -7.28
N PRO A 42 -0.34 6.87 -6.43
CA PRO A 42 1.08 7.25 -6.35
C PRO A 42 2.01 6.08 -6.00
N LEU A 43 1.60 5.17 -5.12
CA LEU A 43 2.39 3.98 -4.81
C LEU A 43 2.53 3.07 -6.03
N ALA A 44 1.44 2.82 -6.75
CA ALA A 44 1.45 1.95 -7.92
C ALA A 44 2.27 2.52 -9.08
N LEU A 45 2.39 3.84 -9.16
CA LEU A 45 3.15 4.55 -10.20
C LEU A 45 4.58 4.87 -9.79
N HIS A 46 4.96 4.67 -8.53
CA HIS A 46 6.28 5.07 -8.03
C HIS A 46 7.38 4.16 -8.56
N MET A 47 8.41 4.75 -9.14
CA MET A 47 9.49 4.00 -9.80
C MET A 47 10.37 3.22 -8.82
N ASP A 48 10.41 3.60 -7.55
CA ASP A 48 11.20 2.91 -6.53
C ASP A 48 10.45 1.76 -5.85
N VAL A 49 9.20 1.51 -6.23
CA VAL A 49 8.44 0.36 -5.74
C VAL A 49 8.69 -0.82 -6.67
N ASP A 50 9.17 -1.94 -6.12
CA ASP A 50 9.53 -3.12 -6.90
C ASP A 50 8.36 -4.07 -7.14
N CYS A 51 7.45 -4.16 -6.18
CA CYS A 51 6.34 -5.11 -6.24
C CYS A 51 5.11 -4.52 -5.58
N ILE A 52 3.93 -4.79 -6.13
CA ILE A 52 2.66 -4.43 -5.52
C ILE A 52 1.77 -5.66 -5.45
N ALA A 53 1.10 -5.83 -4.30
CA ALA A 53 0.06 -6.84 -4.11
C ALA A 53 -1.24 -6.11 -3.78
N PHE A 54 -2.34 -6.61 -4.33
CA PHE A 54 -3.64 -5.97 -4.18
C PHE A 54 -4.74 -7.02 -4.00
N THR A 55 -5.62 -6.74 -3.05
CA THR A 55 -6.87 -7.50 -2.87
C THR A 55 -8.01 -6.50 -2.82
N GLY A 56 -9.03 -6.69 -3.65
CA GLY A 56 -10.18 -5.81 -3.71
C GLY A 56 -10.99 -6.00 -4.99
N SER A 57 -11.61 -4.92 -5.49
CA SER A 57 -12.47 -5.01 -6.65
C SER A 57 -11.68 -5.28 -7.93
N THR A 58 -12.31 -5.96 -8.88
CA THR A 58 -11.72 -6.23 -10.19
C THR A 58 -11.42 -4.92 -10.94
N ARG A 59 -12.29 -3.93 -10.82
CA ARG A 59 -12.09 -2.62 -11.46
C ARG A 59 -10.80 -1.94 -11.00
N VAL A 60 -10.59 -1.87 -9.69
CA VAL A 60 -9.38 -1.25 -9.14
C VAL A 60 -8.16 -2.11 -9.43
N GLY A 61 -8.28 -3.43 -9.39
CA GLY A 61 -7.20 -4.34 -9.75
C GLY A 61 -6.71 -4.13 -11.18
N LYS A 62 -7.63 -3.93 -12.12
CA LYS A 62 -7.29 -3.60 -13.51
C LYS A 62 -6.57 -2.26 -13.62
N GLN A 63 -7.01 -1.24 -12.88
CA GLN A 63 -6.34 0.05 -12.85
C GLN A 63 -4.91 -0.06 -12.34
N ILE A 64 -4.69 -0.85 -11.28
CA ILE A 64 -3.35 -1.08 -10.73
C ILE A 64 -2.47 -1.81 -11.73
N HIS A 65 -3.02 -2.78 -12.46
CA HIS A 65 -2.28 -3.51 -13.49
C HIS A 65 -1.79 -2.58 -14.60
N VAL A 66 -2.63 -1.64 -15.04
CA VAL A 66 -2.24 -0.63 -16.02
C VAL A 66 -1.12 0.26 -15.47
N MET A 67 -1.25 0.72 -14.23
CA MET A 67 -0.23 1.55 -13.58
C MET A 67 1.09 0.79 -13.42
N ALA A 68 1.04 -0.49 -13.10
CA ALA A 68 2.23 -1.34 -13.00
C ALA A 68 2.98 -1.39 -14.34
N GLY A 69 2.26 -1.43 -15.45
CA GLY A 69 2.86 -1.37 -16.78
C GLY A 69 3.50 -0.04 -17.12
N GLN A 70 3.14 1.03 -16.41
CA GLN A 70 3.68 2.38 -16.61
C GLN A 70 4.83 2.70 -15.65
N SER A 71 5.06 1.85 -14.65
CA SER A 71 6.06 2.05 -13.62
C SER A 71 7.14 0.96 -13.70
N ASN A 72 7.92 0.82 -12.65
CA ASN A 72 8.98 -0.19 -12.55
C ASN A 72 8.54 -1.45 -11.79
N LEU A 73 7.27 -1.66 -11.61
CA LEU A 73 6.73 -2.82 -10.90
C LEU A 73 6.98 -4.12 -11.65
N LYS A 74 7.20 -5.16 -10.89
CA LYS A 74 7.44 -6.51 -11.40
C LYS A 74 6.35 -7.46 -10.97
#